data_f241e87ce588e07cd868097dd0f77a61
#
_entry.id   f241e87ce588e07cd868097dd0f77a61
#
_cell.length_a   1.000
_cell.length_b   1.000
_cell.length_c   1.000
_cell.angle_alpha   90.00
_cell.angle_beta   90.00
_cell.angle_gamma   90.00
#
_symmetry.space_group_name_H-M   'P 1'
#
loop_
_entity.id
_entity.type
_entity.pdbx_description
1 polymer ?
#
loop_
_entity_poly.entity_id
_entity_poly.type
_entity_poly.pdbx_seq_one_letter_code
_entity_poly.pdbx_strand_id
1 'polypeptide(L)'
;MQDLSKISVVLPSLDPDEKLNAVIDGLLEYGFSNIILVNDGSKQENLHYFTDAAAAHPEIHLLHHEVNRGKGAALKTAFRWFLDNCPEGAGVVTVDGDNQHHPEDTRACCEKMLETGHCILGCRDFTLDHVPNRSRFGNHTTSLVFKTFVGMTISDTQTGLRALPREAVEELVDVAGDRFE
;
A
#
# COMPACT_ATOMS: atom_id res chain seq x y z
N MET A 1 9.85 14.40 14.80
CA MET A 1 9.23 13.94 13.53
C MET A 1 10.30 13.14 12.82
N GLN A 2 10.05 11.87 12.55
CA GLN A 2 11.01 11.03 11.83
C GLN A 2 11.07 11.43 10.36
N ASP A 3 12.24 11.23 9.76
CA ASP A 3 12.47 11.53 8.34
C ASP A 3 11.84 10.42 7.47
N LEU A 4 10.82 10.77 6.69
CA LEU A 4 10.14 9.86 5.77
C LEU A 4 10.80 9.79 4.38
N SER A 5 11.87 10.54 4.12
CA SER A 5 12.54 10.54 2.81
C SER A 5 13.08 9.17 2.38
N LYS A 6 13.28 8.27 3.34
CA LYS A 6 13.72 6.87 3.10
C LYS A 6 12.56 5.87 2.94
N ILE A 7 11.33 6.35 2.96
CA ILE A 7 10.13 5.51 2.79
C ILE A 7 9.53 5.77 1.42
N SER A 8 9.30 4.71 0.64
CA SER A 8 8.56 4.79 -0.60
C SER A 8 7.10 4.38 -0.37
N VAL A 9 6.16 5.19 -0.86
CA VAL A 9 4.75 4.80 -0.89
C VAL A 9 4.50 3.93 -2.12
N VAL A 10 3.90 2.77 -1.93
CA VAL A 10 3.47 1.87 -3.02
C VAL A 10 1.97 1.99 -3.18
N LEU A 11 1.54 2.47 -4.35
CA LEU A 11 0.16 2.79 -4.67
C LEU A 11 -0.30 2.00 -5.92
N PRO A 12 -0.69 0.72 -5.76
CA PRO A 12 -1.23 -0.07 -6.86
C PRO A 12 -2.64 0.40 -7.19
N SER A 13 -2.96 0.57 -8.47
CA SER A 13 -4.26 1.08 -8.89
C SER A 13 -4.75 0.43 -10.19
N LEU A 14 -6.04 0.15 -10.23
CA LEU A 14 -6.75 -0.38 -11.39
C LEU A 14 -8.03 0.43 -11.59
N ASP A 15 -8.20 1.01 -12.78
CA ASP A 15 -9.36 1.83 -13.12
C ASP A 15 -9.70 2.90 -12.04
N PRO A 16 -8.73 3.77 -11.64
CA PRO A 16 -8.96 4.77 -10.61
C PRO A 16 -9.97 5.83 -11.04
N ASP A 17 -10.45 6.58 -10.05
CA ASP A 17 -11.23 7.81 -10.21
C ASP A 17 -10.47 9.01 -9.62
N GLU A 18 -11.17 10.16 -9.49
CA GLU A 18 -10.60 11.40 -8.93
C GLU A 18 -10.04 11.26 -7.50
N LYS A 19 -10.38 10.21 -6.78
CA LYS A 19 -9.85 9.96 -5.42
C LYS A 19 -8.35 9.68 -5.44
N LEU A 20 -7.82 9.15 -6.54
CA LEU A 20 -6.38 8.92 -6.68
C LEU A 20 -5.58 10.21 -6.44
N ASN A 21 -6.01 11.34 -7.02
CA ASN A 21 -5.35 12.62 -6.83
C ASN A 21 -5.43 13.06 -5.35
N ALA A 22 -6.58 12.90 -4.70
CA ALA A 22 -6.73 13.25 -3.29
C ALA A 22 -5.82 12.41 -2.37
N VAL A 23 -5.61 11.13 -2.69
CA VAL A 23 -4.66 10.27 -1.98
C VAL A 23 -3.23 10.78 -2.16
N ILE A 24 -2.82 11.09 -3.40
CA ILE A 24 -1.49 11.57 -3.72
C ILE A 24 -1.21 12.91 -3.02
N ASP A 25 -2.10 13.88 -3.16
CA ASP A 25 -1.98 15.20 -2.53
C ASP A 25 -1.83 15.07 -1.01
N GLY A 26 -2.69 14.26 -0.38
CA GLY A 26 -2.62 14.02 1.05
C GLY A 26 -1.29 13.37 1.49
N LEU A 27 -0.75 12.43 0.73
CA LEU A 27 0.54 11.81 1.02
C LEU A 27 1.69 12.82 0.92
N LEU A 28 1.70 13.66 -0.12
CA LEU A 28 2.70 14.71 -0.30
C LEU A 28 2.65 15.76 0.81
N GLU A 29 1.45 16.21 1.22
CA GLU A 29 1.27 17.13 2.34
C GLU A 29 1.82 16.57 3.67
N TYR A 30 1.75 15.27 3.88
CA TYR A 30 2.29 14.59 5.06
C TYR A 30 3.79 14.26 4.96
N GLY A 31 4.46 14.70 3.88
CA GLY A 31 5.91 14.67 3.75
C GLY A 31 6.48 13.42 3.09
N PHE A 32 5.64 12.62 2.42
CA PHE A 32 6.14 11.58 1.54
C PHE A 32 6.67 12.21 0.25
N SER A 33 7.87 11.81 -0.17
CA SER A 33 8.56 12.37 -1.33
C SER A 33 8.96 11.33 -2.39
N ASN A 34 8.48 10.10 -2.24
CA ASN A 34 8.75 9.02 -3.19
C ASN A 34 7.51 8.11 -3.29
N ILE A 35 6.75 8.23 -4.38
CA ILE A 35 5.51 7.49 -4.63
C ILE A 35 5.70 6.61 -5.85
N ILE A 36 5.59 5.29 -5.67
CA ILE A 36 5.63 4.30 -6.73
C ILE A 36 4.18 3.97 -7.10
N LEU A 37 3.67 4.65 -8.12
CA LEU A 37 2.31 4.46 -8.64
C LEU A 37 2.31 3.36 -9.70
N VAL A 38 1.54 2.29 -9.49
CA VAL A 38 1.46 1.17 -10.43
C VAL A 38 0.09 1.10 -11.08
N ASN A 39 0.03 1.34 -12.39
CA ASN A 39 -1.15 1.07 -13.19
C ASN A 39 -1.19 -0.42 -13.54
N ASP A 40 -2.12 -1.18 -12.97
CA ASP A 40 -2.25 -2.61 -13.21
C ASP A 40 -3.18 -2.93 -14.39
N GLY A 41 -2.91 -2.32 -15.55
CA GLY A 41 -3.64 -2.60 -16.79
C GLY A 41 -5.03 -1.98 -16.82
N SER A 42 -5.16 -0.72 -16.41
CA SER A 42 -6.40 0.04 -16.47
C SER A 42 -6.87 0.29 -17.91
N LYS A 43 -8.16 0.53 -18.06
CA LYS A 43 -8.77 0.90 -19.33
C LYS A 43 -8.22 2.23 -19.85
N GLN A 44 -8.24 2.39 -21.18
CA GLN A 44 -7.71 3.56 -21.86
C GLN A 44 -8.35 4.87 -21.36
N GLU A 45 -9.63 4.86 -21.03
CA GLU A 45 -10.37 6.02 -20.54
C GLU A 45 -9.88 6.53 -19.18
N ASN A 46 -9.25 5.66 -18.37
CA ASN A 46 -8.77 5.98 -17.03
C ASN A 46 -7.25 6.25 -16.97
N LEU A 47 -6.52 6.12 -18.09
CA LEU A 47 -5.07 6.32 -18.11
C LEU A 47 -4.66 7.76 -17.77
N HIS A 48 -5.53 8.73 -18.05
CA HIS A 48 -5.26 10.13 -17.76
C HIS A 48 -5.02 10.40 -16.26
N TYR A 49 -5.69 9.69 -15.36
CA TYR A 49 -5.45 9.83 -13.91
C TYR A 49 -3.99 9.55 -13.53
N PHE A 50 -3.37 8.57 -14.18
CA PHE A 50 -1.97 8.24 -13.92
C PHE A 50 -1.00 9.22 -14.58
N THR A 51 -1.25 9.56 -15.84
CA THR A 51 -0.35 10.45 -16.59
C THR A 51 -0.40 11.87 -16.05
N ASP A 52 -1.57 12.36 -15.69
CA ASP A 52 -1.75 13.70 -15.13
C ASP A 52 -1.12 13.81 -13.75
N ALA A 53 -1.30 12.79 -12.89
CA ALA A 53 -0.65 12.73 -11.59
C ALA A 53 0.89 12.73 -11.72
N ALA A 54 1.45 11.89 -12.60
CA ALA A 54 2.89 11.82 -12.80
C ALA A 54 3.45 13.11 -13.46
N ALA A 55 2.67 13.80 -14.27
CA ALA A 55 3.08 15.08 -14.84
C ALA A 55 3.05 16.24 -13.84
N ALA A 56 2.13 16.18 -12.86
CA ALA A 56 1.97 17.21 -11.84
C ALA A 56 2.98 17.09 -10.70
N HIS A 57 3.43 15.86 -10.38
CA HIS A 57 4.25 15.56 -9.21
C HIS A 57 5.50 14.77 -9.58
N PRO A 58 6.70 15.40 -9.54
CA PRO A 58 7.97 14.73 -9.85
C PRO A 58 8.35 13.64 -8.84
N GLU A 59 7.68 13.59 -7.70
CA GLU A 59 7.81 12.55 -6.66
C GLU A 59 7.21 11.20 -7.08
N ILE A 60 6.42 11.18 -8.19
CA ILE A 60 5.73 9.98 -8.66
C ILE A 60 6.57 9.23 -9.68
N HIS A 61 6.81 7.95 -9.40
CA HIS A 61 7.38 6.98 -10.33
C HIS A 61 6.26 6.09 -10.85
N LEU A 62 5.78 6.40 -12.07
CA LEU A 62 4.70 5.66 -12.71
C LEU A 62 5.24 4.37 -13.37
N LEU A 63 4.72 3.23 -12.92
CA LEU A 63 4.94 1.91 -13.51
C LEU A 63 3.66 1.43 -14.19
N HIS A 64 3.79 0.65 -15.26
CA HIS A 64 2.65 0.27 -16.08
C HIS A 64 2.67 -1.23 -16.43
N HIS A 65 1.54 -1.90 -16.23
CA HIS A 65 1.25 -3.21 -16.80
C HIS A 65 0.34 -3.04 -18.03
N GLU A 66 0.65 -3.75 -19.10
CA GLU A 66 -0.18 -3.73 -20.32
C GLU A 66 -1.56 -4.35 -20.10
N VAL A 67 -1.66 -5.29 -19.16
CA VAL A 67 -2.89 -6.01 -18.80
C VAL A 67 -2.96 -6.17 -17.29
N ASN A 68 -4.17 -6.32 -16.75
CA ASN A 68 -4.39 -6.59 -15.34
C ASN A 68 -3.73 -7.92 -14.92
N ARG A 69 -2.75 -7.83 -14.04
CA ARG A 69 -2.00 -8.98 -13.48
C ARG A 69 -2.40 -9.29 -12.03
N GLY A 70 -3.17 -8.40 -11.42
CA GLY A 70 -3.63 -8.49 -10.03
C GLY A 70 -2.76 -7.69 -9.06
N LYS A 71 -3.37 -7.31 -7.92
CA LYS A 71 -2.74 -6.45 -6.92
C LYS A 71 -1.40 -6.99 -6.40
N GLY A 72 -1.30 -8.31 -6.17
CA GLY A 72 -0.03 -8.92 -5.77
C GLY A 72 1.09 -8.72 -6.79
N ALA A 73 0.78 -8.84 -8.10
CA ALA A 73 1.76 -8.55 -9.15
C ALA A 73 2.17 -7.07 -9.17
N ALA A 74 1.21 -6.16 -8.99
CA ALA A 74 1.48 -4.73 -8.93
C ALA A 74 2.36 -4.37 -7.72
N LEU A 75 2.07 -4.94 -6.54
CA LEU A 75 2.93 -4.79 -5.35
C LEU A 75 4.35 -5.28 -5.61
N LYS A 76 4.53 -6.48 -6.17
CA LYS A 76 5.86 -7.02 -6.49
C LYS A 76 6.61 -6.17 -7.52
N THR A 77 5.91 -5.62 -8.52
CA THR A 77 6.51 -4.70 -9.48
C THR A 77 7.04 -3.46 -8.79
N ALA A 78 6.27 -2.87 -7.87
CA ALA A 78 6.73 -1.74 -7.07
C ALA A 78 7.87 -2.11 -6.11
N PHE A 79 7.83 -3.29 -5.48
CA PHE A 79 8.88 -3.75 -4.58
C PHE A 79 10.21 -3.95 -5.32
N ARG A 80 10.21 -4.55 -6.52
CA ARG A 80 11.41 -4.66 -7.34
C ARG A 80 11.96 -3.28 -7.71
N TRP A 81 11.09 -2.39 -8.17
CA TRP A 81 11.50 -1.03 -8.48
C TRP A 81 12.14 -0.33 -7.26
N PHE A 82 11.54 -0.45 -6.08
CA PHE A 82 12.09 0.10 -4.84
C PHE A 82 13.49 -0.47 -4.53
N LEU A 83 13.64 -1.79 -4.58
CA LEU A 83 14.92 -2.45 -4.30
C LEU A 83 16.02 -2.01 -5.27
N ASP A 84 15.68 -1.84 -6.56
CA ASP A 84 16.62 -1.47 -7.61
C ASP A 84 17.00 0.01 -7.60
N ASN A 85 16.07 0.90 -7.22
CA ASN A 85 16.24 2.35 -7.37
C ASN A 85 16.43 3.11 -6.05
N CYS A 86 16.13 2.50 -4.91
CA CYS A 86 16.23 3.12 -3.59
C CYS A 86 17.20 2.34 -2.67
N PRO A 87 18.52 2.29 -2.96
CA PRO A 87 19.46 1.46 -2.18
C PRO A 87 19.53 1.85 -0.70
N GLU A 88 19.31 3.13 -0.38
CA GLU A 88 19.28 3.65 0.99
C GLU A 88 17.86 3.71 1.58
N GLY A 89 16.86 3.18 0.88
CA GLY A 89 15.48 3.15 1.33
C GLY A 89 15.31 2.23 2.53
N ALA A 90 14.68 2.72 3.59
CA ALA A 90 14.44 1.96 4.82
C ALA A 90 13.27 0.99 4.70
N GLY A 91 12.33 1.24 3.77
CA GLY A 91 11.18 0.39 3.56
C GLY A 91 10.12 1.04 2.68
N VAL A 92 8.99 0.37 2.60
CA VAL A 92 7.83 0.85 1.84
C VAL A 92 6.58 0.91 2.71
N VAL A 93 5.61 1.71 2.31
CA VAL A 93 4.24 1.64 2.83
C VAL A 93 3.28 1.42 1.67
N THR A 94 2.41 0.42 1.76
CA THR A 94 1.36 0.18 0.76
C THR A 94 0.11 0.95 1.14
N VAL A 95 -0.52 1.61 0.16
CA VAL A 95 -1.75 2.40 0.33
C VAL A 95 -2.68 2.11 -0.84
N ASP A 96 -3.98 2.03 -0.59
CA ASP A 96 -4.99 1.88 -1.65
C ASP A 96 -5.40 3.26 -2.23
N GLY A 97 -5.67 3.28 -3.55
CA GLY A 97 -6.02 4.52 -4.26
C GLY A 97 -7.47 4.99 -4.08
N ASP A 98 -8.25 4.37 -3.19
CA ASP A 98 -9.69 4.61 -2.99
C ASP A 98 -10.02 5.65 -1.90
N ASN A 99 -8.96 6.28 -1.32
CA ASN A 99 -9.04 7.29 -0.27
C ASN A 99 -9.66 6.79 1.06
N GLN A 100 -9.53 5.48 1.36
CA GLN A 100 -9.98 4.93 2.65
C GLN A 100 -8.92 5.05 3.76
N HIS A 101 -7.65 5.28 3.41
CA HIS A 101 -6.56 5.44 4.37
C HIS A 101 -6.23 6.92 4.55
N HIS A 102 -6.27 7.39 5.81
CA HIS A 102 -5.84 8.75 6.12
C HIS A 102 -4.31 8.86 6.03
N PRO A 103 -3.77 9.93 5.42
CA PRO A 103 -2.31 10.13 5.32
C PRO A 103 -1.62 10.19 6.69
N GLU A 104 -2.32 10.66 7.73
CA GLU A 104 -1.85 10.67 9.11
C GLU A 104 -1.60 9.25 9.64
N ASP A 105 -2.53 8.31 9.39
CA ASP A 105 -2.36 6.90 9.78
C ASP A 105 -1.23 6.24 9.01
N THR A 106 -1.11 6.56 7.72
CA THR A 106 0.00 6.11 6.87
C THR A 106 1.34 6.54 7.45
N ARG A 107 1.45 7.81 7.84
CA ARG A 107 2.63 8.34 8.50
C ARG A 107 2.92 7.65 9.84
N ALA A 108 1.90 7.48 10.68
CA ALA A 108 2.04 6.83 11.98
C ALA A 108 2.55 5.38 11.85
N CYS A 109 2.06 4.63 10.85
CA CYS A 109 2.56 3.28 10.54
C CYS A 109 4.04 3.30 10.14
N CYS A 110 4.46 4.25 9.30
CA CYS A 110 5.85 4.41 8.89
C CYS A 110 6.77 4.79 10.06
N GLU A 111 6.37 5.76 10.88
CA GLU A 111 7.14 6.17 12.06
C GLU A 111 7.31 4.99 13.03
N LYS A 112 6.27 4.17 13.21
CA LYS A 112 6.34 2.98 14.06
C LYS A 112 7.22 1.89 13.47
N MET A 113 7.19 1.68 12.16
CA MET A 113 8.09 0.77 11.46
C MET A 113 9.55 1.19 11.62
N LEU A 114 9.86 2.47 11.43
CA LEU A 114 11.22 3.01 11.61
C LEU A 114 11.72 2.89 13.05
N GLU A 115 10.82 3.03 14.04
CA GLU A 115 11.15 2.88 15.46
C GLU A 115 11.46 1.43 15.84
N THR A 116 10.68 0.47 15.30
CA THR A 116 10.70 -0.92 15.79
C THR A 116 11.45 -1.89 14.87
N GLY A 117 11.65 -1.54 13.60
CA GLY A 117 12.17 -2.44 12.57
C GLY A 117 11.20 -3.56 12.18
N HIS A 118 9.92 -3.48 12.55
CA HIS A 118 8.93 -4.51 12.30
C HIS A 118 7.91 -4.09 11.24
N CYS A 119 7.27 -5.07 10.58
CA CYS A 119 6.11 -4.82 9.74
C CYS A 119 4.96 -4.27 10.59
N ILE A 120 4.37 -3.15 10.15
CA ILE A 120 3.24 -2.51 10.82
C ILE A 120 2.02 -2.60 9.91
N LEU A 121 0.91 -3.08 10.46
CA LEU A 121 -0.37 -3.16 9.77
C LEU A 121 -1.31 -2.09 10.33
N GLY A 122 -1.84 -1.23 9.46
CA GLY A 122 -2.87 -0.27 9.82
C GLY A 122 -4.21 -0.99 9.92
N CYS A 123 -4.66 -1.29 11.12
CA CYS A 123 -5.88 -2.06 11.35
C CYS A 123 -7.08 -1.13 11.52
N ARG A 124 -8.20 -1.45 10.86
CA ARG A 124 -9.48 -0.78 11.07
C ARG A 124 -10.08 -1.21 12.40
N ASP A 125 -10.70 -0.27 13.10
CA ASP A 125 -11.47 -0.59 14.29
C ASP A 125 -12.87 -1.08 13.90
N PHE A 126 -13.06 -2.39 13.89
CA PHE A 126 -14.34 -3.03 13.58
C PHE A 126 -15.38 -2.92 14.72
N THR A 127 -15.06 -2.31 15.85
CA THR A 127 -16.03 -2.08 16.94
C THR A 127 -16.91 -0.88 16.69
N LEU A 128 -16.51 0.02 15.79
CA LEU A 128 -17.24 1.24 15.46
C LEU A 128 -18.57 0.95 14.71
N ASP A 129 -19.64 1.66 15.07
CA ASP A 129 -21.01 1.38 14.59
C ASP A 129 -21.20 1.51 13.07
N HIS A 130 -20.37 2.29 12.40
CA HIS A 130 -20.46 2.52 10.94
C HIS A 130 -19.85 1.42 10.07
N VAL A 131 -19.20 0.40 10.66
CA VAL A 131 -18.59 -0.70 9.89
C VAL A 131 -19.66 -1.71 9.48
N PRO A 132 -19.80 -2.04 8.17
CA PRO A 132 -20.78 -3.02 7.69
C PRO A 132 -20.59 -4.40 8.33
N ASN A 133 -21.70 -5.03 8.73
CA ASN A 133 -21.69 -6.36 9.36
C ASN A 133 -21.02 -7.45 8.50
N ARG A 134 -21.09 -7.33 7.18
CA ARG A 134 -20.46 -8.27 6.24
C ARG A 134 -18.93 -8.20 6.34
N SER A 135 -18.37 -7.02 6.48
CA SER A 135 -16.92 -6.81 6.67
C SER A 135 -16.46 -7.34 8.03
N ARG A 136 -17.24 -7.09 9.09
CA ARG A 136 -16.98 -7.64 10.43
C ARG A 136 -16.96 -9.18 10.41
N PHE A 137 -17.93 -9.81 9.77
CA PHE A 137 -18.01 -11.27 9.71
C PHE A 137 -16.85 -11.87 8.90
N GLY A 138 -16.53 -11.30 7.73
CA GLY A 138 -15.42 -11.77 6.90
C GLY A 138 -14.08 -11.69 7.64
N ASN A 139 -13.78 -10.53 8.25
CA ASN A 139 -12.56 -10.34 9.00
C ASN A 139 -12.47 -11.27 10.22
N HIS A 140 -13.56 -11.43 10.97
CA HIS A 140 -13.59 -12.33 12.14
C HIS A 140 -13.30 -13.78 11.75
N THR A 141 -13.89 -14.27 10.65
CA THR A 141 -13.66 -15.62 10.15
C THR A 141 -12.21 -15.82 9.75
N THR A 142 -11.64 -14.89 9.00
CA THR A 142 -10.23 -14.97 8.56
C THR A 142 -9.27 -14.87 9.74
N SER A 143 -9.51 -13.96 10.68
CA SER A 143 -8.70 -13.84 11.91
C SER A 143 -8.73 -15.11 12.76
N LEU A 144 -9.88 -15.80 12.83
CA LEU A 144 -10.01 -17.08 13.54
C LEU A 144 -9.19 -18.18 12.83
N VAL A 145 -9.21 -18.22 11.50
CA VAL A 145 -8.40 -19.17 10.71
C VAL A 145 -6.91 -18.91 10.97
N PHE A 146 -6.44 -17.66 10.89
CA PHE A 146 -5.05 -17.31 11.19
C PHE A 146 -4.64 -17.70 12.61
N LYS A 147 -5.48 -17.41 13.61
CA LYS A 147 -5.21 -17.79 15.00
C LYS A 147 -5.10 -19.30 15.18
N THR A 148 -5.96 -20.07 14.50
CA THR A 148 -6.06 -21.53 14.68
C THR A 148 -4.93 -22.27 13.94
N PHE A 149 -4.60 -21.85 12.70
CA PHE A 149 -3.66 -22.56 11.85
C PHE A 149 -2.24 -21.97 11.85
N VAL A 150 -2.10 -20.68 12.11
CA VAL A 150 -0.82 -19.96 12.08
C VAL A 150 -0.36 -19.55 13.48
N GLY A 151 -1.25 -19.59 14.48
CA GLY A 151 -0.94 -19.22 15.86
C GLY A 151 -0.81 -17.71 16.08
N MET A 152 -1.12 -16.87 15.09
CA MET A 152 -1.04 -15.41 15.14
C MET A 152 -2.44 -14.78 15.25
N THR A 153 -2.57 -13.75 16.08
CA THR A 153 -3.80 -12.97 16.17
C THR A 153 -3.61 -11.69 15.35
N ILE A 154 -4.33 -11.61 14.23
CA ILE A 154 -4.35 -10.44 13.36
C ILE A 154 -5.76 -9.83 13.44
N SER A 155 -5.88 -8.57 13.83
CA SER A 155 -7.17 -7.89 14.02
C SER A 155 -7.84 -7.49 12.70
N ASP A 156 -7.05 -7.17 11.67
CA ASP A 156 -7.52 -6.87 10.32
C ASP A 156 -6.63 -7.56 9.29
N THR A 157 -7.13 -8.64 8.69
CA THR A 157 -6.41 -9.42 7.68
C THR A 157 -6.56 -8.87 6.26
N GLN A 158 -7.42 -7.87 6.07
CA GLN A 158 -7.76 -7.30 4.76
C GLN A 158 -7.29 -5.85 4.60
N THR A 159 -6.46 -5.35 5.53
CA THR A 159 -5.97 -3.99 5.42
C THR A 159 -5.03 -3.82 4.22
N GLY A 160 -5.22 -2.75 3.45
CA GLY A 160 -4.30 -2.31 2.40
C GLY A 160 -3.13 -1.49 2.93
N LEU A 161 -3.25 -0.92 4.14
CA LEU A 161 -2.23 -0.10 4.77
C LEU A 161 -1.20 -0.96 5.52
N ARG A 162 0.00 -1.07 4.96
CA ARG A 162 1.09 -1.89 5.52
C ARG A 162 2.41 -1.16 5.37
N ALA A 163 3.10 -0.88 6.46
CA ALA A 163 4.47 -0.39 6.44
C ALA A 163 5.44 -1.57 6.63
N LEU A 164 6.32 -1.76 5.67
CA LEU A 164 7.19 -2.92 5.54
C LEU A 164 8.65 -2.46 5.52
N PRO A 165 9.51 -2.92 6.43
CA PRO A 165 10.95 -2.64 6.38
C PRO A 165 11.57 -3.32 5.15
N ARG A 166 12.74 -2.83 4.72
CA ARG A 166 13.43 -3.30 3.52
C ARG A 166 13.61 -4.81 3.48
N GLU A 167 14.01 -5.41 4.58
CA GLU A 167 14.24 -6.85 4.70
C GLU A 167 12.97 -7.65 4.41
N ALA A 168 11.82 -7.16 4.87
CA ALA A 168 10.54 -7.80 4.57
C ALA A 168 10.17 -7.65 3.08
N VAL A 169 10.51 -6.53 2.45
CA VAL A 169 10.29 -6.32 1.00
C VAL A 169 11.14 -7.29 0.17
N GLU A 170 12.40 -7.50 0.56
CA GLU A 170 13.31 -8.46 -0.07
C GLU A 170 12.77 -9.90 -0.04
N GLU A 171 12.13 -10.30 1.05
CA GLU A 171 11.48 -11.61 1.16
C GLU A 171 10.17 -11.69 0.36
N LEU A 172 9.34 -10.64 0.41
CA LEU A 172 8.01 -10.65 -0.19
C LEU A 172 8.03 -10.57 -1.71
N VAL A 173 9.05 -9.98 -2.32
CA VAL A 173 9.15 -9.83 -3.78
C VAL A 173 9.18 -11.17 -4.52
N ASP A 174 9.69 -12.23 -3.87
CA ASP A 174 9.85 -13.57 -4.44
C ASP A 174 8.77 -14.57 -4.00
N VAL A 175 7.83 -14.16 -3.15
CA VAL A 175 6.71 -15.03 -2.73
C VAL A 175 5.89 -15.46 -3.95
N ALA A 176 5.57 -16.74 -4.06
CA ALA A 176 4.78 -17.27 -5.18
C ALA A 176 3.33 -16.75 -5.13
N GLY A 177 2.76 -16.46 -6.32
CA GLY A 177 1.38 -15.97 -6.48
C GLY A 177 1.35 -14.48 -6.81
N ASP A 178 0.51 -14.12 -7.80
CA ASP A 178 0.40 -12.75 -8.31
C ASP A 178 -0.96 -12.09 -8.03
N ARG A 179 -1.99 -12.89 -7.70
CA ARG A 179 -3.35 -12.40 -7.45
C ARG A 179 -3.75 -12.35 -5.98
N PHE A 180 -2.85 -12.74 -5.09
CA PHE A 180 -3.09 -12.73 -3.63
C PHE A 180 -2.41 -11.53 -3.00
N GLU A 181 -3.09 -10.97 -2.03
CA GLU A 181 -2.64 -9.85 -1.21
C GLU A 181 -2.04 -10.34 0.11
#